data_44025b87443674c901978d9609ebdf58
#
_entry.id   44025b87443674c901978d9609ebdf58
#
_cell.length_a   1.000
_cell.length_b   1.000
_cell.length_c   1.000
_cell.angle_alpha   90.00
_cell.angle_beta   90.00
_cell.angle_gamma   90.00
#
_symmetry.space_group_name_H-M   'P 1'
#
loop_
_entity.id
_entity.type
_entity.pdbx_description
1 polymer ?
#
loop_
_entity_poly.entity_id
_entity_poly.type
_entity_poly.pdbx_seq_one_letter_code
_entity_poly.pdbx_strand_id
1 'polypeptide(L)'
;MQSQVLLYYKYVAISDPEKVRNEQRALCESLNLKGRIIVAKEGINGTIEGTVADTEKYITAMEEGQYFKNISYKKSEGNGHAFPKLSVRVRPEIVTAKKLDIDPTKVTGKYISAEQLHDWFVSKKEFYIVDMRNDYEYISGYFEGFIPSGIQNFYDLEQVLPRLQHLKDKTVVTVCTGGVRCEKASGFLVVNGFNDVYQLKDGIQTYMEQYPNEHFKGKLYVFDSRLTVGFNTDDPKHEVVGRCDYCQKPSDTYVNCEYNFCHRHHIACEDCLDAETGFAFCNKECKENWVKSDSRKKKYPQQNFI
;
A
#
# COMPACT_ATOMS: atom_id res chain seq x y z
N MET A 1 -23.65 -7.41 9.00
CA MET A 1 -22.54 -7.40 9.99
C MET A 1 -21.48 -6.45 9.46
N GLN A 2 -20.90 -5.63 10.33
CA GLN A 2 -19.86 -4.69 9.92
C GLN A 2 -18.60 -5.47 9.53
N SER A 3 -18.05 -5.18 8.36
CA SER A 3 -16.81 -5.75 7.84
C SER A 3 -15.61 -4.88 8.21
N GLN A 4 -14.47 -5.50 8.46
CA GLN A 4 -13.24 -4.81 8.84
C GLN A 4 -12.08 -5.38 8.01
N VAL A 5 -11.20 -4.50 7.55
CA VAL A 5 -9.93 -4.86 6.92
C VAL A 5 -8.80 -4.63 7.93
N LEU A 6 -7.94 -5.64 8.09
CA LEU A 6 -6.70 -5.55 8.86
C LEU A 6 -5.52 -5.50 7.91
N LEU A 7 -4.68 -4.48 8.03
CA LEU A 7 -3.37 -4.39 7.40
C LEU A 7 -2.30 -4.53 8.48
N TYR A 8 -1.36 -5.45 8.32
CA TYR A 8 -0.32 -5.72 9.30
C TYR A 8 0.93 -6.30 8.67
N TYR A 9 2.05 -6.16 9.36
CA TYR A 9 3.29 -6.85 9.04
C TYR A 9 4.14 -7.04 10.30
N LYS A 10 5.09 -7.96 10.22
CA LYS A 10 6.15 -8.10 11.21
C LYS A 10 7.40 -8.71 10.58
N TYR A 11 8.54 -8.05 10.78
CA TYR A 11 9.83 -8.64 10.53
C TYR A 11 10.25 -9.47 11.75
N VAL A 12 10.42 -10.76 11.55
CA VAL A 12 10.83 -11.75 12.57
C VAL A 12 11.37 -12.99 11.88
N ALA A 13 12.44 -13.56 12.40
CA ALA A 13 13.03 -14.77 11.83
C ALA A 13 12.05 -15.96 11.96
N ILE A 14 11.61 -16.51 10.83
CA ILE A 14 10.74 -17.69 10.75
C ILE A 14 11.55 -18.87 10.22
N SER A 15 11.69 -19.91 11.03
CA SER A 15 12.47 -21.10 10.69
C SER A 15 11.82 -21.96 9.61
N ASP A 16 10.48 -22.08 9.63
CA ASP A 16 9.68 -22.86 8.68
C ASP A 16 8.52 -22.03 8.13
N PRO A 17 8.72 -21.25 7.06
CA PRO A 17 7.68 -20.45 6.44
C PRO A 17 6.52 -21.27 5.85
N GLU A 18 6.76 -22.51 5.43
CA GLU A 18 5.70 -23.38 4.87
C GLU A 18 4.75 -23.84 5.97
N LYS A 19 5.27 -24.21 7.14
CA LYS A 19 4.46 -24.52 8.31
C LYS A 19 3.62 -23.33 8.71
N VAL A 20 4.22 -22.16 8.87
CA VAL A 20 3.52 -20.92 9.23
C VAL A 20 2.45 -20.56 8.18
N ARG A 21 2.75 -20.71 6.89
CA ARG A 21 1.77 -20.51 5.81
C ARG A 21 0.54 -21.40 5.98
N ASN A 22 0.75 -22.69 6.32
CA ASN A 22 -0.34 -23.63 6.51
C ASN A 22 -1.19 -23.29 7.75
N GLU A 23 -0.55 -22.92 8.85
CA GLU A 23 -1.21 -22.45 10.08
C GLU A 23 -2.06 -21.19 9.80
N GLN A 24 -1.50 -20.19 9.11
CA GLN A 24 -2.21 -18.97 8.73
C GLN A 24 -3.40 -19.24 7.81
N ARG A 25 -3.25 -20.15 6.86
CA ARG A 25 -4.35 -20.55 5.99
C ARG A 25 -5.48 -21.20 6.78
N ALA A 26 -5.18 -22.20 7.61
CA ALA A 26 -6.17 -22.90 8.42
C ALA A 26 -6.90 -21.95 9.37
N LEU A 27 -6.18 -21.03 10.04
CA LEU A 27 -6.76 -20.02 10.91
C LEU A 27 -7.72 -19.10 10.13
N CYS A 28 -7.30 -18.56 8.99
CA CYS A 28 -8.15 -17.69 8.18
C CYS A 28 -9.39 -18.43 7.64
N GLU A 29 -9.25 -19.68 7.18
CA GLU A 29 -10.36 -20.50 6.70
C GLU A 29 -11.38 -20.80 7.82
N SER A 30 -10.91 -21.09 9.05
CA SER A 30 -11.79 -21.34 10.20
C SER A 30 -12.59 -20.11 10.61
N LEU A 31 -12.09 -18.90 10.33
CA LEU A 31 -12.70 -17.61 10.63
C LEU A 31 -13.39 -16.96 9.42
N ASN A 32 -13.51 -17.66 8.31
CA ASN A 32 -14.08 -17.15 7.03
C ASN A 32 -13.42 -15.86 6.54
N LEU A 33 -12.13 -15.64 6.83
CA LEU A 33 -11.40 -14.46 6.42
C LEU A 33 -10.95 -14.61 4.96
N LYS A 34 -11.01 -13.50 4.22
CA LYS A 34 -10.44 -13.38 2.87
C LYS A 34 -9.25 -12.42 2.93
N GLY A 35 -8.37 -12.50 1.94
CA GLY A 35 -7.25 -11.58 1.92
C GLY A 35 -6.00 -12.16 1.30
N ARG A 36 -4.91 -11.43 1.49
CA ARG A 36 -3.59 -11.80 0.99
C ARG A 36 -2.59 -11.79 2.14
N ILE A 37 -1.92 -12.91 2.35
CA ILE A 37 -0.85 -13.05 3.35
C ILE A 37 0.39 -13.59 2.65
N ILE A 38 1.52 -12.93 2.88
CA ILE A 38 2.85 -13.35 2.45
C ILE A 38 3.64 -13.73 3.69
N VAL A 39 4.20 -14.92 3.69
CA VAL A 39 5.12 -15.43 4.71
C VAL A 39 6.50 -15.62 4.07
N ALA A 40 7.54 -15.20 4.75
CA ALA A 40 8.93 -15.38 4.33
C ALA A 40 9.79 -15.78 5.53
N LYS A 41 11.06 -16.14 5.29
CA LYS A 41 12.02 -16.35 6.39
C LYS A 41 12.23 -15.11 7.26
N GLU A 42 11.99 -13.92 6.68
CA GLU A 42 12.15 -12.63 7.34
C GLU A 42 10.88 -12.12 8.06
N GLY A 43 9.73 -12.82 7.93
CA GLY A 43 8.50 -12.38 8.60
C GLY A 43 7.20 -12.67 7.89
N ILE A 44 6.20 -11.83 8.18
CA ILE A 44 4.84 -11.89 7.65
C ILE A 44 4.37 -10.50 7.20
N ASN A 45 3.58 -10.44 6.12
CA ASN A 45 2.87 -9.26 5.65
C ASN A 45 1.49 -9.68 5.17
N GLY A 46 0.44 -9.06 5.71
CA GLY A 46 -0.94 -9.45 5.44
C GLY A 46 -1.90 -8.29 5.35
N THR A 47 -2.89 -8.47 4.47
CA THR A 47 -4.12 -7.69 4.47
C THR A 47 -5.26 -8.68 4.37
N ILE A 48 -6.17 -8.67 5.35
CA ILE A 48 -7.30 -9.58 5.43
C ILE A 48 -8.58 -8.83 5.74
N GLU A 49 -9.71 -9.38 5.33
CA GLU A 49 -11.04 -8.87 5.59
C GLU A 49 -11.93 -9.95 6.18
N GLY A 50 -12.76 -9.56 7.11
CA GLY A 50 -13.81 -10.39 7.70
C GLY A 50 -14.78 -9.57 8.55
N THR A 51 -15.65 -10.21 9.31
CA THR A 51 -16.44 -9.51 10.32
C THR A 51 -15.51 -8.97 11.41
N VAL A 52 -15.93 -7.90 12.09
CA VAL A 52 -15.17 -7.38 13.26
C VAL A 52 -14.88 -8.48 14.27
N ALA A 53 -15.88 -9.34 14.57
CA ALA A 53 -15.70 -10.44 15.51
C ALA A 53 -14.64 -11.47 15.08
N ASP A 54 -14.58 -11.80 13.79
CA ASP A 54 -13.64 -12.80 13.29
C ASP A 54 -12.22 -12.23 13.14
N THR A 55 -12.10 -10.95 12.79
CA THR A 55 -10.80 -10.25 12.76
C THR A 55 -10.22 -10.09 14.17
N GLU A 56 -11.03 -9.84 15.21
CA GLU A 56 -10.55 -9.80 16.60
C GLU A 56 -10.10 -11.18 17.10
N LYS A 57 -10.80 -12.26 16.72
CA LYS A 57 -10.34 -13.63 17.02
C LYS A 57 -9.01 -13.94 16.33
N TYR A 58 -8.84 -13.46 15.08
CA TYR A 58 -7.57 -13.59 14.38
C TYR A 58 -6.42 -12.89 15.12
N ILE A 59 -6.63 -11.64 15.55
CA ILE A 59 -5.64 -10.88 16.33
C ILE A 59 -5.27 -11.67 17.61
N THR A 60 -6.27 -12.17 18.36
CA THR A 60 -6.03 -12.96 19.57
C THR A 60 -5.17 -14.19 19.28
N ALA A 61 -5.51 -14.97 18.25
CA ALA A 61 -4.74 -16.16 17.88
C ALA A 61 -3.29 -15.82 17.46
N MET A 62 -3.10 -14.69 16.79
CA MET A 62 -1.76 -14.20 16.42
C MET A 62 -0.92 -13.82 17.64
N GLU A 63 -1.53 -13.16 18.66
CA GLU A 63 -0.85 -12.80 19.91
C GLU A 63 -0.46 -14.03 20.76
N GLU A 64 -1.23 -15.10 20.70
CA GLU A 64 -0.93 -16.36 21.37
C GLU A 64 0.16 -17.16 20.66
N GLY A 65 0.40 -16.87 19.38
CA GLY A 65 1.36 -17.58 18.54
C GLY A 65 2.83 -17.31 18.88
N GLN A 66 3.70 -18.17 18.38
CA GLN A 66 5.14 -18.13 18.66
C GLN A 66 5.83 -16.87 18.12
N TYR A 67 5.44 -16.40 16.91
CA TYR A 67 6.18 -15.39 16.15
C TYR A 67 5.55 -13.99 16.18
N PHE A 68 4.23 -13.90 16.44
CA PHE A 68 3.45 -12.73 16.00
C PHE A 68 2.90 -11.87 17.14
N LYS A 69 3.48 -11.97 18.34
CA LYS A 69 3.13 -11.08 19.47
C LYS A 69 3.45 -9.63 19.14
N ASN A 70 2.63 -8.72 19.65
CA ASN A 70 2.82 -7.27 19.52
C ASN A 70 2.85 -6.75 18.06
N ILE A 71 2.05 -7.34 17.17
CA ILE A 71 1.86 -6.77 15.83
C ILE A 71 0.96 -5.53 15.93
N SER A 72 1.36 -4.46 15.24
CA SER A 72 0.48 -3.31 15.02
C SER A 72 -0.49 -3.60 13.88
N TYR A 73 -1.79 -3.66 14.19
CA TYR A 73 -2.84 -3.85 13.19
C TYR A 73 -3.47 -2.51 12.83
N LYS A 74 -3.36 -2.12 11.54
CA LYS A 74 -4.12 -0.99 11.01
C LYS A 74 -5.49 -1.50 10.62
N LYS A 75 -6.53 -0.95 11.27
CA LYS A 75 -7.93 -1.33 11.06
C LYS A 75 -8.60 -0.29 10.15
N SER A 76 -9.37 -0.74 9.20
CA SER A 76 -10.20 0.15 8.37
C SER A 76 -11.54 -0.52 8.08
N GLU A 77 -12.54 0.28 7.74
CA GLU A 77 -13.84 -0.22 7.34
C GLU A 77 -13.71 -1.07 6.07
N GLY A 78 -14.33 -2.24 6.10
CA GLY A 78 -14.46 -3.14 4.95
C GLY A 78 -15.87 -3.09 4.38
N ASN A 79 -16.00 -3.53 3.13
CA ASN A 79 -17.29 -3.66 2.45
C ASN A 79 -17.73 -5.14 2.27
N GLY A 80 -16.98 -6.10 2.81
CA GLY A 80 -17.19 -7.55 2.64
C GLY A 80 -16.69 -8.09 1.30
N HIS A 81 -16.15 -7.22 0.44
CA HIS A 81 -15.70 -7.54 -0.93
C HIS A 81 -14.31 -7.00 -1.25
N ALA A 82 -13.55 -6.54 -0.24
CA ALA A 82 -12.18 -6.06 -0.45
C ALA A 82 -11.28 -7.14 -1.05
N PHE A 83 -11.59 -8.41 -0.79
CA PHE A 83 -10.89 -9.53 -1.40
C PHE A 83 -11.86 -10.61 -1.91
N PRO A 84 -11.69 -11.14 -3.14
CA PRO A 84 -12.56 -12.20 -3.66
C PRO A 84 -12.27 -13.55 -3.03
N LYS A 85 -11.03 -13.79 -2.56
CA LYS A 85 -10.58 -15.06 -2.01
C LYS A 85 -9.44 -14.89 -1.00
N LEU A 86 -9.16 -15.95 -0.24
CA LEU A 86 -7.97 -16.06 0.57
C LEU A 86 -6.76 -16.51 -0.27
N SER A 87 -5.63 -15.82 -0.11
CA SER A 87 -4.35 -16.17 -0.72
C SER A 87 -3.23 -16.11 0.31
N VAL A 88 -2.76 -17.24 0.80
CA VAL A 88 -1.60 -17.33 1.70
C VAL A 88 -0.44 -17.98 0.96
N ARG A 89 0.69 -17.25 0.84
CA ARG A 89 1.83 -17.69 0.01
C ARG A 89 3.15 -17.52 0.73
N VAL A 90 4.06 -18.47 0.51
CA VAL A 90 5.49 -18.28 0.85
C VAL A 90 6.17 -17.53 -0.29
N ARG A 91 7.00 -16.56 0.07
CA ARG A 91 7.83 -15.76 -0.86
C ARG A 91 9.24 -15.61 -0.27
N PRO A 92 10.25 -15.26 -1.08
CA PRO A 92 11.59 -14.93 -0.57
C PRO A 92 11.59 -13.75 0.40
N GLU A 93 10.74 -12.74 0.16
CA GLU A 93 10.60 -11.51 0.94
C GLU A 93 9.11 -11.23 1.24
N ILE A 94 8.84 -10.60 2.40
CA ILE A 94 7.46 -10.16 2.72
C ILE A 94 7.04 -8.91 1.95
N VAL A 95 8.00 -8.17 1.44
CA VAL A 95 7.83 -7.12 0.42
C VAL A 95 9.01 -7.20 -0.55
N THR A 96 8.72 -7.30 -1.84
CA THR A 96 9.75 -7.55 -2.85
C THR A 96 10.58 -6.30 -3.09
N ALA A 97 11.75 -6.23 -2.48
CA ALA A 97 12.74 -5.17 -2.68
C ALA A 97 13.96 -5.67 -3.48
N LYS A 98 14.12 -6.98 -3.64
CA LYS A 98 15.34 -7.62 -4.16
C LYS A 98 16.61 -7.22 -3.38
N LYS A 99 16.43 -6.89 -2.09
CA LYS A 99 17.46 -6.46 -1.14
C LYS A 99 17.47 -7.41 0.04
N LEU A 100 17.81 -8.68 -0.22
CA LEU A 100 17.87 -9.74 0.79
C LEU A 100 19.02 -9.53 1.80
N ASP A 101 19.97 -8.67 1.47
CA ASP A 101 21.08 -8.23 2.32
C ASP A 101 20.68 -7.18 3.37
N ILE A 102 19.51 -6.52 3.19
CA ILE A 102 18.97 -5.60 4.20
C ILE A 102 18.04 -6.35 5.15
N ASP A 103 18.54 -6.56 6.37
CA ASP A 103 17.77 -7.14 7.47
C ASP A 103 17.23 -6.00 8.37
N PRO A 104 15.93 -5.67 8.28
CA PRO A 104 15.35 -4.57 9.05
C PRO A 104 15.42 -4.76 10.57
N THR A 105 15.62 -6.00 11.04
CA THR A 105 15.79 -6.26 12.47
C THR A 105 17.16 -5.81 12.99
N LYS A 106 18.11 -5.54 12.08
CA LYS A 106 19.48 -5.10 12.38
C LYS A 106 19.75 -3.67 11.96
N VAL A 107 19.22 -3.28 10.77
CA VAL A 107 19.45 -1.97 10.19
C VAL A 107 18.16 -1.42 9.60
N THR A 108 17.63 -0.38 10.22
CA THR A 108 16.47 0.39 9.72
C THR A 108 16.59 1.83 10.21
N GLY A 109 15.80 2.75 9.63
CA GLY A 109 15.72 4.15 10.09
C GLY A 109 15.04 4.25 11.46
N LYS A 110 15.28 5.36 12.15
CA LYS A 110 14.60 5.68 13.42
C LYS A 110 13.09 5.77 13.19
N TYR A 111 12.29 5.28 14.13
CA TYR A 111 10.84 5.44 14.04
C TYR A 111 10.41 6.86 14.45
N ILE A 112 9.49 7.43 13.69
CA ILE A 112 8.75 8.63 14.05
C ILE A 112 7.26 8.29 14.12
N SER A 113 6.57 8.65 15.22
CA SER A 113 5.13 8.45 15.33
C SER A 113 4.34 9.43 14.44
N ALA A 114 3.07 9.14 14.18
CA ALA A 114 2.18 10.08 13.48
C ALA A 114 2.09 11.43 14.21
N GLU A 115 2.00 11.42 15.54
CA GLU A 115 1.97 12.60 16.39
C GLU A 115 3.26 13.43 16.26
N GLN A 116 4.43 12.78 16.40
CA GLN A 116 5.71 13.47 16.25
C GLN A 116 5.90 14.05 14.84
N LEU A 117 5.48 13.35 13.79
CA LEU A 117 5.54 13.85 12.43
C LEU A 117 4.62 15.07 12.24
N HIS A 118 3.42 15.00 12.80
CA HIS A 118 2.48 16.13 12.80
C HIS A 118 3.08 17.36 13.51
N ASP A 119 3.68 17.17 14.69
CA ASP A 119 4.37 18.23 15.41
C ASP A 119 5.52 18.86 14.60
N TRP A 120 6.24 18.06 13.81
CA TRP A 120 7.29 18.56 12.93
C TRP A 120 6.73 19.48 11.83
N PHE A 121 5.57 19.13 11.26
CA PHE A 121 4.88 20.01 10.32
C PHE A 121 4.45 21.33 10.98
N VAL A 122 3.76 21.24 12.12
CA VAL A 122 3.23 22.39 12.85
C VAL A 122 4.36 23.33 13.32
N SER A 123 5.45 22.77 13.83
CA SER A 123 6.63 23.53 14.29
C SER A 123 7.52 24.02 13.16
N LYS A 124 7.20 23.67 11.90
CA LYS A 124 8.01 24.02 10.72
C LYS A 124 9.48 23.56 10.84
N LYS A 125 9.71 22.42 11.47
CA LYS A 125 11.02 21.78 11.50
C LYS A 125 11.47 21.47 10.07
N GLU A 126 12.75 21.63 9.76
CA GLU A 126 13.30 21.24 8.46
C GLU A 126 13.43 19.72 8.39
N PHE A 127 12.72 19.07 7.48
CA PHE A 127 12.83 17.65 7.13
C PHE A 127 12.29 17.42 5.73
N TYR A 128 12.59 16.25 5.16
CA TYR A 128 12.20 15.87 3.81
C TYR A 128 11.45 14.53 3.85
N ILE A 129 10.20 14.52 3.38
CA ILE A 129 9.44 13.28 3.23
C ILE A 129 9.77 12.64 1.89
N VAL A 130 10.24 11.39 1.92
CA VAL A 130 10.43 10.57 0.73
C VAL A 130 9.38 9.47 0.71
N ASP A 131 8.48 9.54 -0.27
CA ASP A 131 7.43 8.56 -0.44
C ASP A 131 7.95 7.34 -1.19
N MET A 132 8.08 6.22 -0.49
CA MET A 132 8.60 4.95 -1.02
C MET A 132 7.53 4.09 -1.69
N ARG A 133 6.36 4.65 -1.97
CA ARG A 133 5.32 3.99 -2.76
C ARG A 133 5.70 4.01 -4.24
N ASN A 134 5.03 3.15 -5.01
CA ASN A 134 5.14 3.18 -6.46
C ASN A 134 4.48 4.45 -7.03
N ASP A 135 4.88 4.86 -8.22
CA ASP A 135 4.45 6.12 -8.84
C ASP A 135 2.91 6.25 -8.99
N TYR A 136 2.23 5.17 -9.30
CA TYR A 136 0.76 5.17 -9.40
C TYR A 136 0.03 5.30 -8.06
N GLU A 137 0.69 5.03 -6.92
CA GLU A 137 0.03 5.04 -5.61
C GLU A 137 -0.14 6.46 -5.03
N TYR A 138 0.78 7.39 -5.33
CA TYR A 138 0.69 8.75 -4.79
C TYR A 138 -0.11 9.72 -5.67
N ILE A 139 -0.63 9.26 -6.82
CA ILE A 139 -1.46 10.10 -7.69
C ILE A 139 -2.77 10.50 -7.01
N SER A 140 -3.37 9.62 -6.18
CA SER A 140 -4.62 9.88 -5.46
C SER A 140 -4.45 10.56 -4.11
N GLY A 141 -3.22 10.61 -3.57
CA GLY A 141 -2.96 11.25 -2.29
C GLY A 141 -1.51 11.17 -1.86
N TYR A 142 -1.04 12.22 -1.22
CA TYR A 142 0.36 12.39 -0.83
C TYR A 142 0.53 13.42 0.31
N PHE A 143 1.67 13.39 0.99
CA PHE A 143 2.04 14.44 1.94
C PHE A 143 2.45 15.73 1.25
N GLU A 144 2.09 16.86 1.82
CA GLU A 144 2.56 18.18 1.36
C GLU A 144 4.09 18.22 1.29
N GLY A 145 4.63 18.68 0.16
CA GLY A 145 6.09 18.80 -0.03
C GLY A 145 6.84 17.47 -0.12
N PHE A 146 6.16 16.35 -0.34
CA PHE A 146 6.81 15.05 -0.49
C PHE A 146 7.74 14.99 -1.70
N ILE A 147 8.75 14.15 -1.59
CA ILE A 147 9.64 13.78 -2.69
C ILE A 147 9.23 12.38 -3.16
N PRO A 148 8.78 12.23 -4.41
CA PRO A 148 8.43 10.92 -4.94
C PRO A 148 9.67 10.04 -5.11
N SER A 149 9.56 8.76 -4.79
CA SER A 149 10.61 7.78 -5.12
C SER A 149 10.88 7.70 -6.62
N GLY A 150 9.84 7.91 -7.42
CA GLY A 150 9.89 7.84 -8.89
C GLY A 150 10.19 6.45 -9.41
N ILE A 151 9.76 5.41 -8.69
CA ILE A 151 9.88 4.00 -9.07
C ILE A 151 8.51 3.43 -9.39
N GLN A 152 8.43 2.60 -10.41
CA GLN A 152 7.19 1.89 -10.77
C GLN A 152 6.95 0.68 -9.87
N ASN A 153 8.02 0.09 -9.37
CA ASN A 153 7.96 -1.06 -8.49
C ASN A 153 8.99 -0.92 -7.38
N PHE A 154 8.63 -1.33 -6.17
CA PHE A 154 9.52 -1.25 -5.01
C PHE A 154 10.83 -2.04 -5.16
N TYR A 155 10.89 -3.05 -6.03
CA TYR A 155 12.14 -3.76 -6.32
C TYR A 155 13.18 -2.93 -7.11
N ASP A 156 12.79 -1.74 -7.61
CA ASP A 156 13.70 -0.78 -8.25
C ASP A 156 14.32 0.21 -7.25
N LEU A 157 14.34 -0.13 -5.96
CA LEU A 157 14.78 0.73 -4.85
C LEU A 157 16.16 1.37 -5.07
N GLU A 158 17.09 0.70 -5.79
CA GLU A 158 18.40 1.28 -6.10
C GLU A 158 18.32 2.54 -6.96
N GLN A 159 17.29 2.67 -7.80
CA GLN A 159 17.11 3.83 -8.67
C GLN A 159 16.75 5.11 -7.90
N VAL A 160 16.39 4.97 -6.61
CA VAL A 160 16.06 6.10 -5.74
C VAL A 160 17.31 6.85 -5.30
N LEU A 161 18.44 6.15 -5.07
CA LEU A 161 19.66 6.75 -4.52
C LEU A 161 20.19 7.96 -5.29
N PRO A 162 20.36 7.93 -6.64
CA PRO A 162 20.88 9.07 -7.37
C PRO A 162 20.03 10.33 -7.19
N ARG A 163 18.72 10.17 -7.03
CA ARG A 163 17.76 11.27 -6.87
C ARG A 163 17.84 11.91 -5.49
N LEU A 164 18.23 11.14 -4.48
CA LEU A 164 18.25 11.57 -3.08
C LEU A 164 19.65 11.98 -2.58
N GLN A 165 20.70 11.94 -3.40
CA GLN A 165 22.08 12.23 -2.98
C GLN A 165 22.23 13.59 -2.26
N HIS A 166 21.48 14.60 -2.67
CA HIS A 166 21.48 15.93 -2.08
C HIS A 166 20.85 15.98 -0.67
N LEU A 167 20.24 14.90 -0.21
CA LEU A 167 19.61 14.78 1.11
C LEU A 167 20.45 13.97 2.10
N LYS A 168 21.66 13.53 1.77
CA LYS A 168 22.46 12.66 2.65
C LYS A 168 22.69 13.23 4.04
N ASP A 169 22.88 14.54 4.14
CA ASP A 169 23.13 15.26 5.39
C ASP A 169 21.87 15.96 5.95
N LYS A 170 20.70 15.60 5.44
CA LYS A 170 19.40 16.16 5.85
C LYS A 170 18.59 15.14 6.63
N THR A 171 17.64 15.62 7.41
CA THR A 171 16.64 14.78 8.08
C THR A 171 15.65 14.26 7.04
N VAL A 172 15.66 12.95 6.80
CA VAL A 172 14.78 12.28 5.83
C VAL A 172 13.77 11.40 6.56
N VAL A 173 12.49 11.51 6.20
CA VAL A 173 11.42 10.63 6.68
C VAL A 173 10.88 9.80 5.52
N THR A 174 11.06 8.49 5.57
CA THR A 174 10.47 7.58 4.57
C THR A 174 9.03 7.23 4.96
N VAL A 175 8.13 7.24 3.97
CA VAL A 175 6.72 6.89 4.16
C VAL A 175 6.26 5.87 3.13
N CYS A 176 5.29 5.04 3.50
CA CYS A 176 4.52 4.18 2.59
C CYS A 176 3.17 3.85 3.24
N THR A 177 2.29 3.14 2.55
CA THR A 177 0.92 2.85 2.97
C THR A 177 0.83 2.34 4.43
N GLY A 178 1.51 1.25 4.76
CA GLY A 178 1.40 0.59 6.07
C GLY A 178 2.72 0.40 6.83
N GLY A 179 3.84 0.95 6.33
CA GLY A 179 5.15 0.91 6.99
C GLY A 179 6.11 -0.18 6.48
N VAL A 180 5.62 -1.30 5.94
CA VAL A 180 6.44 -2.49 5.61
C VAL A 180 7.59 -2.21 4.62
N ARG A 181 7.38 -1.35 3.63
CA ARG A 181 8.42 -0.96 2.65
C ARG A 181 9.48 -0.07 3.30
N CYS A 182 9.05 0.79 4.21
CA CYS A 182 9.94 1.74 4.87
C CYS A 182 11.00 1.05 5.73
N GLU A 183 10.70 -0.10 6.29
CA GLU A 183 11.69 -0.90 7.05
C GLU A 183 12.94 -1.21 6.21
N LYS A 184 12.75 -1.68 4.99
CA LYS A 184 13.88 -1.95 4.06
C LYS A 184 14.41 -0.68 3.42
N ALA A 185 13.53 0.25 3.02
CA ALA A 185 13.94 1.46 2.34
C ALA A 185 14.78 2.38 3.25
N SER A 186 14.37 2.57 4.50
CA SER A 186 15.14 3.38 5.43
C SER A 186 16.48 2.73 5.78
N GLY A 187 16.50 1.40 6.01
CA GLY A 187 17.73 0.64 6.17
C GLY A 187 18.67 0.77 4.97
N PHE A 188 18.12 0.72 3.76
CA PHE A 188 18.87 0.92 2.52
C PHE A 188 19.49 2.32 2.44
N LEU A 189 18.76 3.37 2.82
CA LEU A 189 19.33 4.71 2.89
C LEU A 189 20.45 4.81 3.92
N VAL A 190 20.27 4.22 5.12
CA VAL A 190 21.28 4.21 6.18
C VAL A 190 22.58 3.56 5.71
N VAL A 191 22.53 2.36 5.11
CA VAL A 191 23.73 1.67 4.60
C VAL A 191 24.40 2.38 3.43
N ASN A 192 23.67 3.28 2.74
CA ASN A 192 24.20 4.13 1.66
C ASN A 192 24.62 5.52 2.12
N GLY A 193 24.79 5.71 3.43
CA GLY A 193 25.42 6.89 4.03
C GLY A 193 24.52 8.09 4.21
N PHE A 194 23.21 7.90 4.39
CA PHE A 194 22.30 8.94 4.86
C PHE A 194 22.38 9.03 6.39
N ASN A 195 22.64 10.21 6.93
CA ASN A 195 23.01 10.40 8.33
C ASN A 195 21.84 10.44 9.30
N ASP A 196 20.68 10.95 8.87
CA ASP A 196 19.52 11.16 9.75
C ASP A 196 18.22 10.66 9.07
N VAL A 197 18.00 9.36 9.12
CA VAL A 197 16.88 8.68 8.46
C VAL A 197 15.84 8.25 9.48
N TYR A 198 14.60 8.66 9.23
CA TYR A 198 13.41 8.23 9.94
C TYR A 198 12.48 7.44 9.02
N GLN A 199 11.57 6.69 9.62
CA GLN A 199 10.45 6.06 8.95
C GLN A 199 9.17 6.30 9.75
N LEU A 200 8.08 6.59 9.04
CA LEU A 200 6.78 6.77 9.68
C LEU A 200 6.27 5.44 10.23
N LYS A 201 6.21 5.35 11.55
CA LYS A 201 5.72 4.16 12.24
C LYS A 201 4.27 3.87 11.83
N ASP A 202 4.00 2.63 11.45
CA ASP A 202 2.67 2.17 11.01
C ASP A 202 2.14 2.83 9.71
N GLY A 203 2.97 3.65 9.05
CA GLY A 203 2.73 4.18 7.72
C GLY A 203 1.71 5.31 7.63
N ILE A 204 1.40 5.69 6.39
CA ILE A 204 0.50 6.79 6.05
C ILE A 204 -0.91 6.54 6.61
N GLN A 205 -1.39 5.30 6.58
CA GLN A 205 -2.74 4.98 7.06
C GLN A 205 -2.94 5.46 8.49
N THR A 206 -2.03 5.13 9.40
CA THR A 206 -2.12 5.55 10.81
C THR A 206 -2.05 7.07 10.98
N TYR A 207 -1.25 7.76 10.15
CA TYR A 207 -1.22 9.21 10.16
C TYR A 207 -2.58 9.80 9.76
N MET A 208 -3.18 9.32 8.68
CA MET A 208 -4.49 9.80 8.20
C MET A 208 -5.64 9.50 9.18
N GLU A 209 -5.56 8.39 9.91
CA GLU A 209 -6.54 8.07 10.96
C GLU A 209 -6.50 9.08 12.12
N GLN A 210 -5.31 9.52 12.51
CA GLN A 210 -5.12 10.46 13.63
C GLN A 210 -5.28 11.92 13.21
N TYR A 211 -4.86 12.28 12.00
CA TYR A 211 -4.83 13.64 11.46
C TYR A 211 -5.46 13.70 10.05
N PRO A 212 -6.78 13.39 9.93
CA PRO A 212 -7.44 13.39 8.63
C PRO A 212 -7.45 14.79 8.00
N ASN A 213 -7.14 14.83 6.69
CA ASN A 213 -7.14 16.06 5.87
C ASN A 213 -6.15 17.17 6.31
N GLU A 214 -5.19 16.87 7.20
CA GLU A 214 -4.18 17.85 7.58
C GLU A 214 -3.04 17.90 6.53
N HIS A 215 -1.86 17.34 6.80
CA HIS A 215 -0.71 17.43 5.88
C HIS A 215 -0.67 16.32 4.81
N PHE A 216 -1.50 15.30 4.92
CA PHE A 216 -1.73 14.35 3.85
C PHE A 216 -2.98 14.75 3.07
N LYS A 217 -2.84 14.97 1.75
CA LYS A 217 -3.91 15.38 0.86
C LYS A 217 -4.43 14.20 0.03
N GLY A 218 -5.74 14.16 -0.21
CA GLY A 218 -6.39 13.13 -1.01
C GLY A 218 -6.64 11.81 -0.28
N LYS A 219 -6.74 10.73 -1.06
CA LYS A 219 -7.00 9.36 -0.56
C LYS A 219 -5.76 8.49 -0.66
N LEU A 220 -5.63 7.56 0.28
CA LEU A 220 -4.55 6.59 0.31
C LEU A 220 -4.85 5.43 -0.63
N TYR A 221 -3.94 5.13 -1.57
CA TYR A 221 -4.02 3.93 -2.38
C TYR A 221 -3.82 2.67 -1.52
N VAL A 222 -4.68 1.67 -1.72
CA VAL A 222 -4.63 0.37 -1.03
C VAL A 222 -4.66 -0.78 -2.03
N PHE A 223 -4.08 -1.92 -1.66
CA PHE A 223 -3.92 -3.08 -2.53
C PHE A 223 -5.08 -4.08 -2.40
N ASP A 224 -6.30 -3.58 -2.35
CA ASP A 224 -7.53 -4.38 -2.34
C ASP A 224 -8.58 -3.75 -3.27
N SER A 225 -9.75 -4.35 -3.41
CA SER A 225 -10.75 -3.89 -4.38
C SER A 225 -11.38 -2.52 -4.07
N ARG A 226 -11.07 -1.91 -2.91
CA ARG A 226 -11.44 -0.52 -2.61
C ARG A 226 -10.59 0.47 -3.39
N LEU A 227 -9.36 0.09 -3.79
CA LEU A 227 -8.33 0.85 -4.50
C LEU A 227 -7.84 2.10 -3.75
N THR A 228 -8.74 2.90 -3.17
CA THR A 228 -8.41 4.06 -2.34
C THR A 228 -9.23 4.05 -1.05
N VAL A 229 -8.62 4.57 0.01
CA VAL A 229 -9.27 4.78 1.31
C VAL A 229 -9.04 6.22 1.74
N GLY A 230 -10.11 6.90 2.10
CA GLY A 230 -10.07 8.24 2.72
C GLY A 230 -10.53 8.18 4.16
N PHE A 231 -10.14 9.18 4.94
CA PHE A 231 -10.57 9.38 6.31
C PHE A 231 -11.23 10.74 6.40
N ASN A 232 -12.45 10.80 6.95
CA ASN A 232 -13.24 12.03 7.07
C ASN A 232 -13.40 12.78 5.72
N THR A 233 -13.80 12.04 4.67
CA THR A 233 -13.90 12.57 3.30
C THR A 233 -15.05 13.56 3.11
N ASP A 234 -15.99 13.64 4.05
CA ASP A 234 -17.09 14.62 4.04
C ASP A 234 -16.69 15.99 4.61
N ASP A 235 -15.47 16.09 5.17
CA ASP A 235 -14.94 17.35 5.68
C ASP A 235 -14.65 18.30 4.51
N PRO A 236 -15.03 19.60 4.59
CA PRO A 236 -14.71 20.60 3.58
C PRO A 236 -13.21 20.77 3.30
N LYS A 237 -12.33 20.35 4.22
CA LYS A 237 -10.88 20.34 4.02
C LYS A 237 -10.40 19.20 3.12
N HIS A 238 -11.27 18.20 2.86
CA HIS A 238 -10.88 17.08 2.01
C HIS A 238 -10.71 17.54 0.56
N GLU A 239 -9.56 17.20 -0.03
CA GLU A 239 -9.21 17.56 -1.40
C GLU A 239 -9.10 16.32 -2.27
N VAL A 240 -9.74 16.31 -3.42
CA VAL A 240 -9.48 15.32 -4.48
C VAL A 240 -8.30 15.81 -5.30
N VAL A 241 -7.10 15.27 -5.00
CA VAL A 241 -5.85 15.70 -5.64
C VAL A 241 -5.58 14.99 -6.97
N GLY A 242 -6.13 13.78 -7.14
CA GLY A 242 -6.03 13.02 -8.38
C GLY A 242 -6.74 13.71 -9.55
N ARG A 243 -6.29 13.40 -10.76
CA ARG A 243 -6.83 13.96 -12.00
C ARG A 243 -7.15 12.84 -12.98
N CYS A 244 -8.31 12.96 -13.64
CA CYS A 244 -8.65 12.07 -14.74
C CYS A 244 -7.62 12.19 -15.88
N ASP A 245 -7.03 11.08 -16.30
CA ASP A 245 -6.01 11.05 -17.37
C ASP A 245 -6.53 11.61 -18.71
N TYR A 246 -7.86 11.64 -18.91
CA TYR A 246 -8.47 12.09 -20.17
C TYR A 246 -8.85 13.57 -20.17
N CYS A 247 -9.57 14.03 -19.14
CA CYS A 247 -10.16 15.39 -19.13
C CYS A 247 -9.58 16.31 -18.05
N GLN A 248 -8.68 15.81 -17.21
CA GLN A 248 -8.03 16.52 -16.12
C GLN A 248 -8.98 17.04 -15.01
N LYS A 249 -10.25 16.68 -15.02
CA LYS A 249 -11.15 16.93 -13.88
C LYS A 249 -10.65 16.21 -12.63
N PRO A 250 -10.86 16.77 -11.42
CA PRO A 250 -10.57 16.05 -10.18
C PRO A 250 -11.25 14.69 -10.17
N SER A 251 -10.49 13.64 -9.87
CA SER A 251 -10.98 12.27 -9.71
C SER A 251 -9.98 11.45 -8.93
N ASP A 252 -10.45 10.53 -8.13
CA ASP A 252 -9.65 9.52 -7.42
C ASP A 252 -10.08 8.09 -7.76
N THR A 253 -10.86 7.94 -8.85
CA THR A 253 -11.36 6.66 -9.34
C THR A 253 -10.32 5.99 -10.21
N TYR A 254 -9.67 4.96 -9.67
CA TYR A 254 -8.75 4.13 -10.43
C TYR A 254 -9.49 3.12 -11.31
N VAL A 255 -8.98 2.94 -12.50
CA VAL A 255 -9.45 1.97 -13.48
C VAL A 255 -8.26 1.24 -14.10
N ASN A 256 -8.51 0.03 -14.58
CA ASN A 256 -7.55 -0.69 -15.43
C ASN A 256 -7.95 -0.54 -16.89
N CYS A 257 -6.97 -0.43 -17.77
CA CYS A 257 -7.21 -0.54 -19.20
C CYS A 257 -7.82 -1.91 -19.51
N GLU A 258 -9.00 -1.94 -20.14
CA GLU A 258 -9.74 -3.17 -20.45
C GLU A 258 -9.02 -4.07 -21.46
N TYR A 259 -8.05 -3.53 -22.21
CA TYR A 259 -7.25 -4.33 -23.13
C TYR A 259 -6.33 -5.30 -22.37
N ASN A 260 -6.59 -6.59 -22.46
CA ASN A 260 -5.99 -7.68 -21.68
C ASN A 260 -4.44 -7.76 -21.74
N PHE A 261 -3.80 -7.12 -22.71
CA PHE A 261 -2.33 -7.10 -22.83
C PHE A 261 -1.71 -5.77 -22.37
N CYS A 262 -2.53 -4.79 -21.97
CA CYS A 262 -2.07 -3.50 -21.47
C CYS A 262 -2.10 -3.44 -19.94
N HIS A 263 -3.28 -3.64 -19.34
CA HIS A 263 -3.53 -3.57 -17.90
C HIS A 263 -3.01 -2.29 -17.22
N ARG A 264 -2.80 -1.19 -17.97
CA ARG A 264 -2.38 0.08 -17.39
C ARG A 264 -3.39 0.53 -16.35
N HIS A 265 -2.89 0.75 -15.13
CA HIS A 265 -3.67 1.31 -14.03
C HIS A 265 -3.57 2.84 -14.08
N HIS A 266 -4.74 3.54 -14.07
CA HIS A 266 -4.80 4.98 -14.21
C HIS A 266 -6.10 5.54 -13.62
N ILE A 267 -6.21 6.86 -13.54
CA ILE A 267 -7.43 7.52 -13.03
C ILE A 267 -8.34 7.93 -14.20
N ALA A 268 -9.62 7.58 -14.11
CA ALA A 268 -10.66 8.04 -15.02
C ALA A 268 -11.93 8.45 -14.26
N CYS A 269 -12.48 9.61 -14.58
CA CYS A 269 -13.81 9.96 -14.10
C CYS A 269 -14.90 9.23 -14.91
N GLU A 270 -16.10 9.11 -14.35
CA GLU A 270 -17.22 8.41 -14.98
C GLU A 270 -17.57 8.96 -16.37
N ASP A 271 -17.50 10.29 -16.56
CA ASP A 271 -17.76 10.96 -17.84
C ASP A 271 -16.77 10.55 -18.95
N CYS A 272 -15.62 10.02 -18.59
CA CYS A 272 -14.53 9.64 -19.52
C CYS A 272 -14.42 8.13 -19.77
N LEU A 273 -15.31 7.34 -19.21
CA LEU A 273 -15.43 5.95 -19.63
C LEU A 273 -15.99 5.87 -21.05
N ASP A 274 -15.65 4.82 -21.76
CA ASP A 274 -16.13 4.62 -23.13
C ASP A 274 -17.65 4.50 -23.17
N ALA A 275 -18.32 5.40 -23.90
CA ALA A 275 -19.78 5.53 -23.92
C ALA A 275 -20.52 4.28 -24.42
N GLU A 276 -19.89 3.45 -25.25
CA GLU A 276 -20.50 2.24 -25.82
C GLU A 276 -20.36 1.03 -24.89
N THR A 277 -19.22 0.94 -24.19
CA THR A 277 -18.86 -0.24 -23.40
C THR A 277 -18.88 -0.02 -21.89
N GLY A 278 -18.78 1.25 -21.45
CA GLY A 278 -18.58 1.60 -20.04
C GLY A 278 -17.18 1.28 -19.52
N PHE A 279 -16.24 0.91 -20.40
CA PHE A 279 -14.88 0.52 -20.03
C PHE A 279 -13.88 1.67 -20.16
N ALA A 280 -12.73 1.52 -19.52
CA ALA A 280 -11.60 2.43 -19.66
C ALA A 280 -10.57 1.85 -20.63
N PHE A 281 -10.09 2.67 -21.57
CA PHE A 281 -8.98 2.32 -22.46
C PHE A 281 -7.92 3.42 -22.38
N CYS A 282 -6.72 3.11 -21.93
CA CYS A 282 -5.68 4.13 -21.69
C CYS A 282 -5.30 4.96 -22.92
N ASN A 283 -5.63 4.47 -24.12
CA ASN A 283 -5.50 5.18 -25.39
C ASN A 283 -6.38 4.52 -26.48
N LYS A 284 -6.47 5.18 -27.63
CA LYS A 284 -7.25 4.72 -28.79
C LYS A 284 -6.78 3.37 -29.32
N GLU A 285 -5.47 3.15 -29.36
CA GLU A 285 -4.87 1.90 -29.84
C GLU A 285 -5.30 0.71 -28.98
N CYS A 286 -5.34 0.88 -27.67
CA CYS A 286 -5.85 -0.16 -26.76
C CYS A 286 -7.32 -0.50 -27.03
N LYS A 287 -8.18 0.50 -27.30
CA LYS A 287 -9.58 0.24 -27.70
C LYS A 287 -9.65 -0.52 -29.02
N GLU A 288 -8.90 -0.10 -30.04
CA GLU A 288 -8.86 -0.77 -31.34
C GLU A 288 -8.37 -2.21 -31.24
N ASN A 289 -7.32 -2.44 -30.48
CA ASN A 289 -6.78 -3.78 -30.25
C ASN A 289 -7.73 -4.66 -29.45
N TRP A 290 -8.44 -4.10 -28.45
CA TRP A 290 -9.47 -4.81 -27.72
C TRP A 290 -10.63 -5.22 -28.64
N VAL A 291 -11.06 -4.33 -29.53
CA VAL A 291 -12.13 -4.62 -30.54
C VAL A 291 -11.69 -5.73 -31.49
N LYS A 292 -10.41 -5.73 -31.95
CA LYS A 292 -9.87 -6.74 -32.86
C LYS A 292 -9.59 -8.08 -32.16
N SER A 293 -9.35 -8.06 -30.85
CA SER A 293 -9.04 -9.27 -30.11
C SER A 293 -10.31 -10.06 -29.78
N ASP A 294 -10.22 -11.39 -29.80
CA ASP A 294 -11.30 -12.31 -29.40
C ASP A 294 -11.67 -12.20 -27.89
N SER A 295 -11.08 -11.21 -27.19
CA SER A 295 -11.26 -10.91 -25.77
C SER A 295 -12.70 -10.56 -25.38
N ARG A 296 -13.55 -10.13 -26.34
CA ARG A 296 -15.00 -10.00 -26.16
C ARG A 296 -15.70 -11.28 -25.66
N LYS A 297 -15.10 -12.46 -25.88
CA LYS A 297 -15.70 -13.76 -25.50
C LYS A 297 -15.31 -14.20 -24.08
N LYS A 298 -14.30 -13.62 -23.47
CA LYS A 298 -13.93 -13.91 -22.09
C LYS A 298 -14.46 -12.81 -21.16
N LYS A 299 -15.75 -12.90 -20.80
CA LYS A 299 -16.25 -12.27 -19.57
C LYS A 299 -15.54 -12.93 -18.38
N TYR A 300 -14.35 -12.45 -18.05
CA TYR A 300 -13.93 -12.53 -16.66
C TYR A 300 -14.73 -11.44 -15.93
N PRO A 301 -15.45 -11.77 -14.85
CA PRO A 301 -15.97 -10.73 -13.98
C PRO A 301 -14.77 -9.86 -13.62
N GLN A 302 -14.95 -8.54 -13.63
CA GLN A 302 -13.91 -7.57 -13.29
C GLN A 302 -13.23 -8.02 -12.00
N GLN A 303 -12.15 -8.73 -12.12
CA GLN A 303 -11.25 -9.06 -11.05
C GLN A 303 -10.08 -8.12 -11.24
N ASN A 304 -10.27 -6.88 -10.74
CA ASN A 304 -9.20 -5.93 -10.56
C ASN A 304 -8.18 -6.54 -9.60
N PHE A 305 -7.11 -7.12 -10.15
CA PHE A 305 -6.02 -7.66 -9.35
C PHE A 305 -4.70 -7.18 -9.90
N ILE A 306 -4.16 -6.33 -9.12
CA ILE A 306 -2.72 -6.14 -9.03
C ILE A 306 -2.15 -7.16 -8.06
#